data_6d2f7105de66be48b2d24fae2bb6c88d
#
_entry.id   6d2f7105de66be48b2d24fae2bb6c88d
#
_cell.length_a   1.000
_cell.length_b   1.000
_cell.length_c   1.000
_cell.angle_alpha   90.00
_cell.angle_beta   90.00
_cell.angle_gamma   90.00
#
_symmetry.space_group_name_H-M   'P 1'
#
loop_
_entity.id
_entity.type
_entity.pdbx_description
1 polymer ?
#
loop_
_entity_poly.entity_id
_entity_poly.type
_entity_poly.pdbx_seq_one_letter_code
_entity_poly.pdbx_strand_id
1 'polypeptide(L)'
;MISDTLQKARDFEAQYAPHIPAAERPAFHVTAPIGWINDPNGFSCYKGEYHLFYQHHPYSTNWGPMHWGHVKTRDFIRWEQLPVAIAPDTPADRDGCFSGSALELPDGRQMLMYTGVYRMRRPDGRMEEFQQQCLAFGDGVNYEKYPGNPVLDGSDLPAGGSVLDFRDPKIWQEDGTFYMVAGNRTEDGSGAIRLFESKDGLKWTYSTTLDASRNEYGRMWECPDFFPLDGRQVLLVSPQEMTAIGLEFHAGYGVAALLGSYDKASRHFEREAVQAVDYGTDFYAPQTLETYDGRRIMIAWMQNWATTGSQPQDCRWFGQMTLPRELSIREGRLIQNPVRELANYHGRKVSYRDILLTAGEVSLHGVEGRLLDMTVTVRPVDGSPSYQTFKLRLAKDGNREMVVRYKVANSTVRIDRTHSGFPYDIVNVRDFPVRPQGGAVKLRIVMDRYSLEVFVNDGEQAASITLYTPQSAQAVSFEVTEGAARIDVEKYSLELGEESKS
;
A
#
# COMPACT_ATOMS: atom_id res chain seq x y z
N MET A 1 9.45 21.08 -22.41
CA MET A 1 8.81 20.39 -23.57
C MET A 1 8.56 18.95 -23.21
N ILE A 2 7.38 18.42 -23.57
CA ILE A 2 7.07 16.98 -23.38
C ILE A 2 7.98 16.19 -24.35
N SER A 3 8.65 15.16 -23.85
CA SER A 3 9.48 14.27 -24.67
C SER A 3 8.63 13.33 -25.55
N ASP A 4 9.21 12.82 -26.62
CA ASP A 4 8.52 11.86 -27.50
C ASP A 4 8.13 10.58 -26.72
N THR A 5 8.96 10.13 -25.77
CA THR A 5 8.68 8.96 -24.93
C THR A 5 7.47 9.20 -24.03
N LEU A 6 7.42 10.36 -23.35
CA LEU A 6 6.28 10.72 -22.51
C LEU A 6 5.00 10.91 -23.33
N GLN A 7 5.09 11.59 -24.49
CA GLN A 7 3.94 11.77 -25.36
C GLN A 7 3.39 10.42 -25.85
N LYS A 8 4.28 9.50 -26.24
CA LYS A 8 3.88 8.16 -26.67
C LYS A 8 3.14 7.38 -25.57
N ALA A 9 3.55 7.50 -24.30
CA ALA A 9 2.86 6.86 -23.18
C ALA A 9 1.44 7.45 -23.00
N ARG A 10 1.31 8.78 -23.04
CA ARG A 10 0.03 9.49 -22.96
C ARG A 10 -0.91 9.13 -24.11
N ASP A 11 -0.41 9.08 -25.33
CA ASP A 11 -1.18 8.72 -26.52
C ASP A 11 -1.67 7.26 -26.44
N PHE A 12 -0.83 6.35 -25.93
CA PHE A 12 -1.19 4.96 -25.74
C PHE A 12 -2.33 4.81 -24.72
N GLU A 13 -2.24 5.46 -23.56
CA GLU A 13 -3.34 5.48 -22.58
C GLU A 13 -4.63 6.06 -23.19
N ALA A 14 -4.53 7.22 -23.83
CA ALA A 14 -5.69 7.88 -24.44
C ALA A 14 -6.37 7.02 -25.51
N GLN A 15 -5.60 6.25 -26.26
CA GLN A 15 -6.11 5.39 -27.31
C GLN A 15 -6.75 4.10 -26.76
N TYR A 16 -6.14 3.43 -25.77
CA TYR A 16 -6.52 2.06 -25.42
C TYR A 16 -7.29 1.96 -24.10
N ALA A 17 -7.07 2.83 -23.12
CA ALA A 17 -7.74 2.76 -21.83
C ALA A 17 -9.28 2.93 -21.91
N PRO A 18 -9.85 3.78 -22.80
CA PRO A 18 -11.30 3.90 -22.95
C PRO A 18 -12.02 2.62 -23.39
N HIS A 19 -11.29 1.65 -23.93
CA HIS A 19 -11.84 0.35 -24.34
C HIS A 19 -11.96 -0.66 -23.16
N ILE A 20 -11.55 -0.28 -21.95
CA ILE A 20 -11.69 -1.11 -20.74
C ILE A 20 -12.95 -0.67 -20.00
N PRO A 21 -14.01 -1.52 -19.94
CA PRO A 21 -15.23 -1.17 -19.23
C PRO A 21 -14.99 -0.82 -17.76
N ALA A 22 -15.69 0.18 -17.23
CA ALA A 22 -15.61 0.54 -15.81
C ALA A 22 -15.99 -0.63 -14.88
N ALA A 23 -16.87 -1.53 -15.33
CA ALA A 23 -17.25 -2.73 -14.57
C ALA A 23 -16.11 -3.74 -14.41
N GLU A 24 -15.09 -3.69 -15.26
CA GLU A 24 -13.87 -4.52 -15.19
C GLU A 24 -12.78 -3.90 -14.30
N ARG A 25 -13.06 -2.82 -13.57
CA ARG A 25 -12.15 -2.13 -12.68
C ARG A 25 -12.67 -2.16 -11.24
N PRO A 26 -11.81 -2.00 -10.23
CA PRO A 26 -12.25 -1.63 -8.90
C PRO A 26 -13.17 -0.41 -8.95
N ALA A 27 -14.08 -0.31 -7.99
CA ALA A 27 -15.03 0.80 -7.95
C ALA A 27 -14.42 2.06 -7.31
N PHE A 28 -13.50 1.88 -6.35
CA PHE A 28 -12.88 2.98 -5.61
C PHE A 28 -11.38 2.78 -5.30
N HIS A 29 -10.80 1.63 -5.61
CA HIS A 29 -9.35 1.45 -5.51
C HIS A 29 -8.65 1.96 -6.77
N VAL A 30 -7.53 2.64 -6.61
CA VAL A 30 -6.75 3.16 -7.74
C VAL A 30 -6.13 2.03 -8.53
N THR A 31 -6.28 2.08 -9.85
CA THR A 31 -5.56 1.27 -10.82
C THR A 31 -4.98 2.16 -11.91
N ALA A 32 -3.98 1.68 -12.65
CA ALA A 32 -3.62 2.34 -13.89
C ALA A 32 -4.78 2.29 -14.91
N PRO A 33 -4.89 3.26 -15.80
CA PRO A 33 -5.90 3.24 -16.87
C PRO A 33 -5.72 2.05 -17.81
N ILE A 34 -4.49 1.57 -17.99
CA ILE A 34 -4.13 0.35 -18.74
C ILE A 34 -2.73 -0.08 -18.28
N GLY A 35 -2.38 -1.35 -18.43
CA GLY A 35 -1.03 -1.85 -18.15
C GLY A 35 -0.80 -2.15 -16.69
N TRP A 36 0.42 -1.96 -16.22
CA TRP A 36 0.93 -2.35 -14.91
C TRP A 36 0.97 -1.18 -13.93
N ILE A 37 0.71 -1.46 -12.66
CA ILE A 37 0.93 -0.56 -11.53
C ILE A 37 1.60 -1.32 -10.37
N ASN A 38 2.58 -0.68 -9.71
CA ASN A 38 3.09 -1.12 -8.40
C ASN A 38 3.15 0.06 -7.43
N ASP A 39 4.26 0.35 -6.79
CA ASP A 39 4.40 1.28 -5.66
C ASP A 39 3.66 2.62 -5.83
N PRO A 40 2.95 3.10 -4.81
CA PRO A 40 2.55 4.49 -4.73
C PRO A 40 3.78 5.39 -4.66
N ASN A 41 3.74 6.51 -5.38
CA ASN A 41 4.80 7.50 -5.45
C ASN A 41 4.21 8.89 -5.21
N GLY A 42 5.02 9.79 -4.72
CA GLY A 42 4.66 11.20 -4.66
C GLY A 42 3.33 11.50 -3.98
N PHE A 43 2.88 10.65 -3.03
CA PHE A 43 1.64 10.86 -2.30
C PHE A 43 1.76 12.13 -1.46
N SER A 44 1.09 13.21 -1.88
CA SER A 44 1.35 14.56 -1.39
C SER A 44 0.13 15.48 -1.49
N CYS A 45 0.13 16.53 -0.68
CA CYS A 45 -0.76 17.68 -0.83
C CYS A 45 -0.24 18.61 -1.92
N TYR A 46 -1.11 19.10 -2.79
CA TYR A 46 -0.76 20.11 -3.77
C TYR A 46 -1.98 20.96 -4.16
N LYS A 47 -1.88 22.28 -3.97
CA LYS A 47 -2.93 23.27 -4.32
C LYS A 47 -4.35 22.90 -3.85
N GLY A 48 -4.48 22.38 -2.63
CA GLY A 48 -5.77 22.06 -2.02
C GLY A 48 -6.33 20.68 -2.42
N GLU A 49 -5.60 19.90 -3.17
CA GLU A 49 -5.95 18.52 -3.56
C GLU A 49 -4.87 17.54 -3.08
N TYR A 50 -5.17 16.25 -3.09
CA TYR A 50 -4.24 15.16 -2.79
C TYR A 50 -3.84 14.48 -4.07
N HIS A 51 -2.56 14.43 -4.35
CA HIS A 51 -1.98 13.82 -5.54
C HIS A 51 -1.33 12.50 -5.18
N LEU A 52 -1.54 11.50 -6.03
CA LEU A 52 -0.89 10.21 -5.96
C LEU A 52 -0.30 9.87 -7.32
N PHE A 53 0.99 9.64 -7.34
CA PHE A 53 1.66 9.02 -8.48
C PHE A 53 1.87 7.54 -8.18
N TYR A 54 2.24 6.79 -9.20
CA TYR A 54 2.53 5.37 -9.03
C TYR A 54 3.48 4.86 -10.10
N GLN A 55 4.23 3.83 -9.77
CA GLN A 55 5.03 3.09 -10.73
C GLN A 55 4.13 2.50 -11.80
N HIS A 56 4.45 2.76 -13.07
CA HIS A 56 3.57 2.46 -14.18
C HIS A 56 4.30 1.97 -15.42
N HIS A 57 3.83 0.86 -15.99
CA HIS A 57 4.22 0.41 -17.32
C HIS A 57 2.99 0.38 -18.24
N PRO A 58 2.77 1.40 -19.08
CA PRO A 58 1.52 1.53 -19.85
C PRO A 58 1.32 0.45 -20.89
N TYR A 59 2.39 -0.13 -21.41
CA TYR A 59 2.35 -1.00 -22.60
C TYR A 59 2.13 -2.48 -22.31
N SER A 60 2.15 -2.90 -21.06
CA SER A 60 2.02 -4.30 -20.65
C SER A 60 1.48 -4.43 -19.24
N THR A 61 0.81 -5.54 -18.94
CA THR A 61 0.39 -5.91 -17.59
C THR A 61 1.53 -6.58 -16.78
N ASN A 62 2.74 -6.62 -17.34
CA ASN A 62 3.95 -7.06 -16.65
C ASN A 62 4.82 -5.85 -16.32
N TRP A 63 5.64 -5.99 -15.28
CA TRP A 63 6.66 -5.02 -14.94
C TRP A 63 7.60 -4.75 -16.14
N GLY A 64 7.98 -3.52 -16.34
CA GLY A 64 8.83 -3.09 -17.46
C GLY A 64 9.45 -1.73 -17.22
N PRO A 65 9.91 -0.99 -18.26
CA PRO A 65 10.46 0.34 -18.06
C PRO A 65 9.46 1.26 -17.39
N MET A 66 9.75 1.63 -16.13
CA MET A 66 8.83 2.37 -15.28
C MET A 66 8.68 3.83 -15.70
N HIS A 67 7.43 4.23 -15.82
CA HIS A 67 6.93 5.60 -15.87
C HIS A 67 6.28 5.93 -14.51
N TRP A 68 5.85 7.16 -14.31
CA TRP A 68 4.93 7.51 -13.24
C TRP A 68 3.56 7.82 -13.83
N GLY A 69 2.56 7.00 -13.50
CA GLY A 69 1.15 7.34 -13.66
C GLY A 69 0.72 8.33 -12.59
N HIS A 70 -0.46 8.96 -12.74
CA HIS A 70 -0.86 10.07 -11.88
C HIS A 70 -2.37 10.12 -11.71
N VAL A 71 -2.82 10.25 -10.46
CA VAL A 71 -4.21 10.53 -10.08
C VAL A 71 -4.25 11.60 -9.00
N LYS A 72 -5.40 12.26 -8.85
CA LYS A 72 -5.67 13.18 -7.73
C LYS A 72 -7.04 12.96 -7.13
N THR A 73 -7.24 13.44 -5.91
CA THR A 73 -8.50 13.33 -5.19
C THR A 73 -8.69 14.48 -4.20
N ARG A 74 -9.94 14.66 -3.74
CA ARG A 74 -10.28 15.55 -2.64
C ARG A 74 -10.83 14.79 -1.41
N ASP A 75 -11.14 13.51 -1.58
CA ASP A 75 -11.83 12.71 -0.56
C ASP A 75 -11.25 11.30 -0.39
N PHE A 76 -10.14 10.97 -1.05
CA PHE A 76 -9.48 9.66 -0.99
C PHE A 76 -10.30 8.46 -1.50
N ILE A 77 -11.51 8.68 -2.00
CA ILE A 77 -12.40 7.64 -2.52
C ILE A 77 -12.62 7.79 -4.02
N ARG A 78 -12.85 9.03 -4.48
CA ARG A 78 -12.96 9.34 -5.91
C ARG A 78 -11.65 9.89 -6.41
N TRP A 79 -11.13 9.25 -7.43
CA TRP A 79 -9.85 9.60 -8.03
C TRP A 79 -10.03 10.08 -9.47
N GLU A 80 -9.49 11.22 -9.77
CA GLU A 80 -9.41 11.77 -11.12
C GLU A 80 -8.11 11.29 -11.77
N GLN A 81 -8.20 10.62 -12.92
CA GLN A 81 -7.04 10.20 -13.70
C GLN A 81 -6.41 11.41 -14.37
N LEU A 82 -5.11 11.56 -14.23
CA LEU A 82 -4.28 12.54 -14.92
C LEU A 82 -3.35 11.85 -15.93
N PRO A 83 -2.79 12.60 -16.90
CA PRO A 83 -1.84 12.03 -17.85
C PRO A 83 -0.57 11.51 -17.15
N VAL A 84 0.11 10.54 -17.75
CA VAL A 84 1.44 10.08 -17.31
C VAL A 84 2.33 11.29 -17.02
N ALA A 85 2.92 11.32 -15.82
CA ALA A 85 3.66 12.48 -15.32
C ALA A 85 5.10 12.54 -15.85
N ILE A 86 5.85 11.43 -15.74
CA ILE A 86 7.23 11.31 -16.22
C ILE A 86 7.47 9.95 -16.89
N ALA A 87 8.41 9.92 -17.82
CA ALA A 87 8.82 8.72 -18.60
C ALA A 87 10.35 8.55 -18.54
N PRO A 88 10.90 7.35 -18.77
CA PRO A 88 12.34 7.12 -18.84
C PRO A 88 12.90 7.66 -20.18
N ASP A 89 13.31 8.93 -20.19
CA ASP A 89 13.61 9.68 -21.41
C ASP A 89 14.90 10.53 -21.35
N THR A 90 15.68 10.39 -20.27
CA THR A 90 16.98 11.05 -20.12
C THR A 90 18.11 10.05 -19.87
N PRO A 91 19.37 10.41 -20.08
CA PRO A 91 20.48 9.52 -19.74
C PRO A 91 20.49 9.05 -18.28
N ALA A 92 19.97 9.86 -17.36
CA ALA A 92 19.95 9.55 -15.93
C ALA A 92 18.91 8.48 -15.54
N ASP A 93 17.90 8.27 -16.38
CA ASP A 93 16.75 7.38 -16.08
C ASP A 93 16.30 6.53 -17.26
N ARG A 94 17.14 6.36 -18.26
CA ARG A 94 16.80 5.71 -19.55
C ARG A 94 16.24 4.29 -19.43
N ASP A 95 16.47 3.60 -18.31
CA ASP A 95 15.98 2.24 -18.06
C ASP A 95 14.81 2.21 -17.05
N GLY A 96 14.45 3.36 -16.46
CA GLY A 96 13.27 3.47 -15.57
C GLY A 96 13.28 4.71 -14.69
N CYS A 97 12.09 5.24 -14.43
CA CYS A 97 11.80 6.19 -13.35
C CYS A 97 11.23 5.38 -12.17
N PHE A 98 12.09 4.96 -11.22
CA PHE A 98 11.66 4.17 -10.07
C PHE A 98 11.05 5.05 -8.98
N SER A 99 10.69 4.43 -7.86
CA SER A 99 9.89 5.06 -6.81
C SER A 99 10.54 6.31 -6.21
N GLY A 100 9.70 7.13 -5.62
CA GLY A 100 10.07 8.39 -5.00
C GLY A 100 8.87 9.15 -4.46
N SER A 101 9.04 10.43 -4.15
CA SER A 101 8.06 11.25 -3.45
C SER A 101 7.87 12.63 -4.09
N ALA A 102 6.91 13.41 -3.59
CA ALA A 102 6.61 14.75 -4.07
C ALA A 102 6.41 15.73 -2.91
N LEU A 103 6.65 17.02 -3.21
CA LEU A 103 6.50 18.13 -2.27
C LEU A 103 6.03 19.38 -3.01
N GLU A 104 5.08 20.13 -2.42
CA GLU A 104 4.75 21.48 -2.87
C GLU A 104 5.82 22.47 -2.42
N LEU A 105 6.35 23.25 -3.36
CA LEU A 105 7.35 24.28 -3.10
C LEU A 105 6.69 25.63 -2.78
N PRO A 106 7.37 26.53 -2.05
CA PRO A 106 6.85 27.86 -1.75
C PRO A 106 6.54 28.73 -2.98
N ASP A 107 7.16 28.43 -4.12
CA ASP A 107 6.89 29.12 -5.40
C ASP A 107 5.65 28.55 -6.15
N GLY A 108 4.96 27.58 -5.57
CA GLY A 108 3.74 26.97 -6.09
C GLY A 108 3.98 25.88 -7.13
N ARG A 109 5.23 25.49 -7.39
CA ARG A 109 5.55 24.30 -8.18
C ARG A 109 5.46 23.05 -7.31
N GLN A 110 5.19 21.93 -7.94
CA GLN A 110 5.35 20.60 -7.32
C GLN A 110 6.71 20.03 -7.72
N MET A 111 7.51 19.64 -6.73
CA MET A 111 8.78 18.96 -6.92
C MET A 111 8.56 17.45 -6.77
N LEU A 112 8.97 16.69 -7.76
CA LEU A 112 9.08 15.24 -7.69
C LEU A 112 10.56 14.89 -7.48
N MET A 113 10.83 14.00 -6.52
CA MET A 113 12.13 13.36 -6.37
C MET A 113 11.95 11.86 -6.56
N TYR A 114 12.69 11.29 -7.51
CA TYR A 114 12.52 9.90 -7.93
C TYR A 114 13.87 9.24 -8.17
N THR A 115 13.88 7.91 -8.19
CA THR A 115 15.07 7.14 -8.52
C THR A 115 15.17 6.97 -10.03
N GLY A 116 16.18 7.60 -10.62
CA GLY A 116 16.56 7.36 -12.01
C GLY A 116 17.41 6.11 -12.13
N VAL A 117 17.10 5.26 -13.11
CA VAL A 117 17.78 3.99 -13.33
C VAL A 117 18.43 3.95 -14.70
N TYR A 118 19.68 3.51 -14.71
CA TYR A 118 20.38 3.19 -15.94
C TYR A 118 21.19 1.91 -15.80
N ARG A 119 21.32 1.18 -16.91
CA ARG A 119 22.08 -0.07 -16.98
C ARG A 119 23.35 0.11 -17.80
N MET A 120 24.42 -0.48 -17.32
CA MET A 120 25.71 -0.55 -18.03
C MET A 120 26.21 -1.97 -18.11
N ARG A 121 26.84 -2.29 -19.25
CA ARG A 121 27.53 -3.56 -19.42
C ARG A 121 28.93 -3.44 -18.84
N ARG A 122 29.28 -4.30 -17.92
CA ARG A 122 30.60 -4.42 -17.35
C ARG A 122 31.58 -5.12 -18.33
N PRO A 123 32.90 -4.97 -18.15
CA PRO A 123 33.89 -5.64 -19.00
C PRO A 123 33.78 -7.16 -19.04
N ASP A 124 33.23 -7.79 -18.00
CA ASP A 124 32.94 -9.22 -17.90
C ASP A 124 31.63 -9.65 -18.60
N GLY A 125 30.93 -8.71 -19.22
CA GLY A 125 29.68 -8.92 -19.97
C GLY A 125 28.42 -8.87 -19.13
N ARG A 126 28.48 -8.78 -17.80
CA ARG A 126 27.30 -8.63 -16.95
C ARG A 126 26.68 -7.25 -17.12
N MET A 127 25.33 -7.21 -17.08
CA MET A 127 24.59 -5.95 -16.97
C MET A 127 24.47 -5.59 -15.50
N GLU A 128 24.84 -4.38 -15.13
CA GLU A 128 24.60 -3.82 -13.82
C GLU A 128 23.64 -2.64 -13.92
N GLU A 129 22.73 -2.58 -12.94
CA GLU A 129 21.76 -1.52 -12.79
C GLU A 129 22.24 -0.54 -11.71
N PHE A 130 22.30 0.74 -12.08
CA PHE A 130 22.69 1.83 -11.19
C PHE A 130 21.49 2.68 -10.86
N GLN A 131 21.40 3.10 -9.62
CA GLN A 131 20.30 3.85 -9.05
C GLN A 131 20.82 5.18 -8.50
N GLN A 132 20.13 6.26 -8.84
CA GLN A 132 20.51 7.62 -8.49
C GLN A 132 19.28 8.49 -8.33
N GLN A 133 19.37 9.60 -7.56
CA GLN A 133 18.20 10.42 -7.29
C GLN A 133 18.10 11.56 -8.28
N CYS A 134 16.91 11.74 -8.84
CA CYS A 134 16.59 12.72 -9.86
C CYS A 134 15.42 13.60 -9.44
N LEU A 135 15.33 14.79 -10.02
CA LEU A 135 14.25 15.75 -9.78
C LEU A 135 13.47 16.05 -11.06
N ALA A 136 12.18 16.33 -10.87
CA ALA A 136 11.34 16.98 -11.87
C ALA A 136 10.47 18.03 -11.17
N PHE A 137 10.11 19.09 -11.90
CA PHE A 137 9.29 20.19 -11.38
C PHE A 137 8.09 20.39 -12.29
N GLY A 138 6.93 20.66 -11.71
CA GLY A 138 5.72 20.81 -12.49
C GLY A 138 4.62 21.62 -11.83
N ASP A 139 3.47 21.64 -12.53
CA ASP A 139 2.29 22.42 -12.17
C ASP A 139 1.13 21.57 -11.59
N GLY A 140 1.41 20.28 -11.36
CA GLY A 140 0.42 19.28 -10.93
C GLY A 140 -0.13 18.43 -12.08
N VAL A 141 0.28 18.70 -13.33
CA VAL A 141 -0.11 17.93 -14.53
C VAL A 141 1.09 17.63 -15.41
N ASN A 142 1.89 18.65 -15.69
CA ASN A 142 3.07 18.54 -16.54
C ASN A 142 4.34 18.79 -15.72
N TYR A 143 5.36 17.99 -16.00
CA TYR A 143 6.63 18.04 -15.27
C TYR A 143 7.80 18.12 -16.25
N GLU A 144 8.78 18.93 -15.88
CA GLU A 144 10.06 19.04 -16.57
C GLU A 144 11.16 18.50 -15.66
N LYS A 145 11.96 17.58 -16.18
CA LYS A 145 13.11 17.04 -15.46
C LYS A 145 14.19 18.09 -15.28
N TYR A 146 14.79 18.08 -14.10
CA TYR A 146 15.87 19.02 -13.79
C TYR A 146 17.08 18.78 -14.69
N PRO A 147 17.62 19.79 -15.38
CA PRO A 147 18.75 19.60 -16.29
C PRO A 147 20.05 19.15 -15.61
N GLY A 148 20.15 19.38 -14.29
CA GLY A 148 21.28 18.96 -13.46
C GLY A 148 21.15 17.56 -12.85
N ASN A 149 20.22 16.75 -13.31
CA ASN A 149 20.10 15.36 -12.84
C ASN A 149 21.31 14.49 -13.26
N PRO A 150 21.73 13.54 -12.41
CA PRO A 150 21.20 13.25 -11.07
C PRO A 150 21.64 14.30 -10.05
N VAL A 151 20.87 14.48 -8.97
CA VAL A 151 21.23 15.34 -7.83
C VAL A 151 21.94 14.60 -6.71
N LEU A 152 21.86 13.27 -6.71
CA LEU A 152 22.59 12.36 -5.84
C LEU A 152 22.89 11.06 -6.60
N ASP A 153 24.08 10.53 -6.43
CA ASP A 153 24.48 9.23 -6.98
C ASP A 153 25.27 8.40 -5.94
N GLY A 154 25.81 7.28 -6.36
CA GLY A 154 26.57 6.39 -5.49
C GLY A 154 27.80 7.02 -4.84
N SER A 155 28.34 8.13 -5.36
CA SER A 155 29.49 8.84 -4.77
C SER A 155 29.13 9.65 -3.53
N ASP A 156 27.83 9.94 -3.32
CA ASP A 156 27.31 10.67 -2.17
C ASP A 156 27.02 9.77 -0.98
N LEU A 157 27.10 8.45 -1.16
CA LEU A 157 26.85 7.48 -0.10
C LEU A 157 28.03 7.39 0.88
N PRO A 158 27.74 7.10 2.16
CA PRO A 158 28.80 6.78 3.11
C PRO A 158 29.56 5.51 2.72
N ALA A 159 30.79 5.33 3.21
CA ALA A 159 31.57 4.12 3.00
C ALA A 159 30.77 2.86 3.37
N GLY A 160 30.82 1.83 2.51
CA GLY A 160 30.06 0.59 2.66
C GLY A 160 28.60 0.65 2.19
N GLY A 161 28.15 1.79 1.65
CA GLY A 161 26.84 1.89 0.99
C GLY A 161 26.85 1.28 -0.41
N SER A 162 25.79 0.54 -0.76
CA SER A 162 25.63 -0.06 -2.09
C SER A 162 25.25 0.99 -3.13
N VAL A 163 26.02 1.11 -4.18
CA VAL A 163 25.71 1.97 -5.35
C VAL A 163 24.67 1.36 -6.28
N LEU A 164 24.35 0.09 -6.10
CA LEU A 164 23.35 -0.65 -6.88
C LEU A 164 21.97 -0.70 -6.17
N ASP A 165 21.95 -0.39 -4.88
CA ASP A 165 20.76 -0.38 -4.05
C ASP A 165 20.65 0.98 -3.37
N PHE A 166 20.30 2.03 -4.11
CA PHE A 166 20.12 3.40 -3.59
C PHE A 166 18.88 4.01 -4.21
N ARG A 167 17.73 3.83 -3.55
CA ARG A 167 16.43 4.14 -4.15
C ARG A 167 15.37 4.61 -3.18
N ASP A 168 14.22 5.02 -3.76
CA ASP A 168 12.96 5.33 -3.10
C ASP A 168 13.05 6.55 -2.16
N PRO A 169 13.46 7.71 -2.68
CA PRO A 169 13.62 8.91 -1.86
C PRO A 169 12.28 9.42 -1.35
N LYS A 170 12.16 9.61 -0.03
CA LYS A 170 11.07 10.32 0.62
C LYS A 170 11.55 11.66 1.13
N ILE A 171 10.97 12.76 0.60
CA ILE A 171 11.36 14.12 0.92
C ILE A 171 10.33 14.82 1.79
N TRP A 172 10.80 15.71 2.65
CA TRP A 172 9.98 16.70 3.36
C TRP A 172 10.78 17.99 3.58
N GLN A 173 10.09 19.05 3.98
CA GLN A 173 10.73 20.31 4.36
C GLN A 173 10.33 20.68 5.78
N GLU A 174 11.28 21.08 6.59
CA GLU A 174 11.08 21.57 7.95
C GLU A 174 12.07 22.69 8.25
N ASP A 175 11.59 23.79 8.83
CA ASP A 175 12.40 24.95 9.23
C ASP A 175 13.36 25.44 8.12
N GLY A 176 12.88 25.47 6.88
CA GLY A 176 13.64 25.94 5.72
C GLY A 176 14.74 24.98 5.25
N THR A 177 14.81 23.78 5.78
CA THR A 177 15.72 22.71 5.36
C THR A 177 14.92 21.59 4.70
N PHE A 178 15.40 21.11 3.57
CA PHE A 178 14.89 19.90 2.94
C PHE A 178 15.61 18.68 3.52
N TYR A 179 14.86 17.66 3.77
CA TYR A 179 15.32 16.35 4.23
C TYR A 179 14.89 15.29 3.25
N MET A 180 15.68 14.24 3.14
CA MET A 180 15.37 13.07 2.34
C MET A 180 15.84 11.81 3.05
N VAL A 181 14.99 10.79 3.15
CA VAL A 181 15.39 9.42 3.47
C VAL A 181 15.35 8.59 2.20
N ALA A 182 16.31 7.68 2.05
CA ALA A 182 16.35 6.72 0.95
C ALA A 182 16.81 5.36 1.42
N GLY A 183 16.28 4.32 0.77
CA GLY A 183 16.71 2.94 0.97
C GLY A 183 18.10 2.70 0.43
N ASN A 184 18.88 1.93 1.17
CA ASN A 184 20.22 1.51 0.80
C ASN A 184 20.52 0.13 1.37
N ARG A 185 21.66 -0.42 0.99
CA ARG A 185 22.20 -1.68 1.51
C ARG A 185 23.59 -1.45 2.05
N THR A 186 23.91 -2.05 3.17
CA THR A 186 25.23 -2.01 3.79
C THR A 186 26.12 -3.14 3.25
N GLU A 187 27.40 -3.09 3.56
CA GLU A 187 28.41 -4.06 3.11
C GLU A 187 28.13 -5.49 3.60
N ASP A 188 27.51 -5.63 4.79
CA ASP A 188 27.07 -6.92 5.34
C ASP A 188 25.77 -7.45 4.70
N GLY A 189 25.21 -6.74 3.74
CA GLY A 189 23.97 -7.06 3.04
C GLY A 189 22.68 -6.62 3.73
N SER A 190 22.76 -5.92 4.88
CA SER A 190 21.62 -5.36 5.59
C SER A 190 20.95 -4.21 4.84
N GLY A 191 19.63 -4.13 4.87
CA GLY A 191 18.90 -2.91 4.49
C GLY A 191 19.22 -1.79 5.48
N ALA A 192 19.33 -0.56 4.98
CA ALA A 192 19.58 0.63 5.78
C ALA A 192 18.85 1.85 5.21
N ILE A 193 18.50 2.80 6.06
CA ILE A 193 17.89 4.06 5.66
C ILE A 193 18.89 5.20 5.86
N ARG A 194 19.21 5.88 4.76
CA ARG A 194 20.12 7.01 4.72
C ARG A 194 19.35 8.32 4.78
N LEU A 195 19.78 9.24 5.65
CA LEU A 195 19.24 10.60 5.74
C LEU A 195 20.19 11.57 5.05
N PHE A 196 19.64 12.42 4.21
CA PHE A 196 20.31 13.53 3.54
C PHE A 196 19.60 14.84 3.85
N GLU A 197 20.35 15.95 3.78
CA GLU A 197 19.86 17.31 4.01
C GLU A 197 20.24 18.22 2.85
N SER A 198 19.39 19.22 2.58
CA SER A 198 19.63 20.25 1.57
C SER A 198 19.05 21.60 2.00
N LYS A 199 19.70 22.70 1.62
CA LYS A 199 19.20 24.07 1.84
C LYS A 199 18.38 24.60 0.68
N ASP A 200 18.56 24.03 -0.50
CA ASP A 200 17.95 24.52 -1.75
C ASP A 200 17.12 23.45 -2.48
N GLY A 201 17.10 22.22 -1.95
CA GLY A 201 16.45 21.05 -2.59
C GLY A 201 17.19 20.50 -3.81
N LEU A 202 18.33 21.10 -4.18
CA LEU A 202 19.12 20.72 -5.36
C LEU A 202 20.47 20.09 -5.02
N LYS A 203 21.11 20.59 -3.96
CA LYS A 203 22.41 20.10 -3.46
C LYS A 203 22.19 19.40 -2.14
N TRP A 204 22.47 18.12 -2.11
CA TRP A 204 22.21 17.25 -0.96
C TRP A 204 23.52 16.81 -0.31
N THR A 205 23.49 16.62 0.98
CA THR A 205 24.63 16.13 1.78
C THR A 205 24.14 15.00 2.68
N TYR A 206 24.89 13.91 2.72
CA TYR A 206 24.64 12.83 3.67
C TYR A 206 24.75 13.34 5.10
N SER A 207 23.75 13.06 5.91
CA SER A 207 23.68 13.45 7.31
C SER A 207 23.98 12.27 8.23
N THR A 208 23.19 11.21 8.16
CA THR A 208 23.38 10.01 8.99
C THR A 208 22.68 8.78 8.40
N THR A 209 22.96 7.62 8.99
CA THR A 209 22.13 6.43 8.82
C THR A 209 21.13 6.39 9.96
N LEU A 210 19.83 6.51 9.65
CA LEU A 210 18.77 6.51 10.66
C LEU A 210 18.63 5.17 11.35
N ASP A 211 18.62 4.09 10.56
CA ASP A 211 18.53 2.72 11.07
C ASP A 211 19.02 1.71 10.03
N ALA A 212 19.26 0.48 10.47
CA ALA A 212 19.64 -0.65 9.62
C ALA A 212 19.02 -1.94 10.13
N SER A 213 18.74 -2.87 9.20
CA SER A 213 18.09 -4.15 9.53
C SER A 213 18.96 -5.09 10.37
N ARG A 214 20.27 -4.99 10.25
CA ARG A 214 21.24 -5.93 10.85
C ARG A 214 20.91 -7.39 10.53
N ASN A 215 20.32 -7.61 9.34
CA ASN A 215 19.78 -8.90 8.86
C ASN A 215 18.67 -9.52 9.74
N GLU A 216 18.03 -8.74 10.63
CA GLU A 216 16.88 -9.19 11.44
C GLU A 216 15.56 -9.06 10.70
N TYR A 217 15.39 -7.97 9.91
CA TYR A 217 14.16 -7.63 9.20
C TYR A 217 14.43 -7.48 7.71
N GLY A 218 14.78 -8.58 7.04
CA GLY A 218 15.09 -8.60 5.62
C GLY A 218 16.43 -7.95 5.25
N ARG A 219 16.77 -7.99 3.97
CA ARG A 219 18.08 -7.56 3.46
C ARG A 219 18.06 -6.20 2.78
N MET A 220 17.04 -5.86 2.05
CA MET A 220 16.87 -4.52 1.47
C MET A 220 15.63 -3.89 2.10
N TRP A 221 15.73 -2.62 2.47
CA TRP A 221 14.62 -1.82 2.94
C TRP A 221 14.25 -0.81 1.86
N GLU A 222 13.16 -1.08 1.16
CA GLU A 222 12.59 -0.23 0.12
C GLU A 222 11.57 0.76 0.70
N CYS A 223 11.26 1.79 -0.07
CA CYS A 223 10.18 2.74 0.15
C CYS A 223 10.10 3.28 1.59
N PRO A 224 11.19 3.87 2.13
CA PRO A 224 11.15 4.43 3.47
C PRO A 224 10.19 5.61 3.54
N ASP A 225 9.46 5.71 4.66
CA ASP A 225 8.65 6.89 4.99
C ASP A 225 8.85 7.26 6.47
N PHE A 226 9.31 8.48 6.75
CA PHE A 226 9.74 8.89 8.08
C PHE A 226 8.95 10.11 8.55
N PHE A 227 8.13 9.94 9.58
CA PHE A 227 7.20 10.99 10.03
C PHE A 227 6.86 10.91 11.51
N PRO A 228 6.52 12.06 12.14
CA PRO A 228 5.95 12.06 13.49
C PRO A 228 4.47 11.65 13.46
N LEU A 229 4.02 10.93 14.49
CA LEU A 229 2.63 10.54 14.69
C LEU A 229 2.34 10.39 16.19
N ASP A 230 1.38 11.12 16.72
CA ASP A 230 0.90 11.03 18.11
C ASP A 230 2.02 10.99 19.16
N GLY A 231 3.03 11.85 19.01
CA GLY A 231 4.17 11.96 19.93
C GLY A 231 5.26 10.89 19.78
N ARG A 232 5.16 10.06 18.75
CA ARG A 232 6.19 9.08 18.37
C ARG A 232 6.79 9.43 17.01
N GLN A 233 7.96 8.90 16.72
CA GLN A 233 8.52 8.88 15.37
C GLN A 233 8.28 7.52 14.75
N VAL A 234 7.81 7.52 13.52
CA VAL A 234 7.54 6.31 12.73
C VAL A 234 8.47 6.28 11.53
N LEU A 235 9.12 5.14 11.32
CA LEU A 235 9.82 4.82 10.09
C LEU A 235 9.13 3.58 9.48
N LEU A 236 8.44 3.76 8.35
CA LEU A 236 7.97 2.65 7.54
C LEU A 236 9.07 2.18 6.61
N VAL A 237 9.20 0.89 6.43
CA VAL A 237 10.11 0.27 5.46
C VAL A 237 9.45 -0.96 4.84
N SER A 238 9.80 -1.27 3.60
CA SER A 238 9.32 -2.46 2.88
C SER A 238 10.48 -3.43 2.69
N PRO A 239 10.70 -4.35 3.66
CA PRO A 239 11.79 -5.31 3.57
C PRO A 239 11.60 -6.32 2.46
N GLN A 240 12.69 -6.58 1.73
CA GLN A 240 12.83 -7.75 0.88
C GLN A 240 13.47 -8.91 1.64
N GLU A 241 13.22 -10.13 1.20
CA GLU A 241 13.87 -11.35 1.74
C GLU A 241 13.70 -11.50 3.26
N MET A 242 12.52 -11.14 3.78
CA MET A 242 12.19 -11.37 5.20
C MET A 242 12.25 -12.86 5.53
N THR A 243 12.84 -13.18 6.68
CA THR A 243 12.62 -14.46 7.36
C THR A 243 11.38 -14.32 8.25
N ALA A 244 10.54 -15.36 8.30
CA ALA A 244 9.37 -15.33 9.16
C ALA A 244 9.75 -15.20 10.64
N ILE A 245 9.06 -14.29 11.37
CA ILE A 245 9.23 -14.09 12.81
C ILE A 245 7.87 -14.34 13.49
N GLY A 246 7.67 -15.57 13.94
CA GLY A 246 6.39 -15.99 14.50
C GLY A 246 5.24 -15.83 13.49
N LEU A 247 4.14 -15.22 13.95
CA LEU A 247 3.02 -14.79 13.11
C LEU A 247 3.00 -13.27 12.88
N GLU A 248 3.97 -12.54 13.42
CA GLU A 248 4.07 -11.08 13.22
C GLU A 248 4.59 -10.76 11.83
N PHE A 249 5.66 -11.42 11.39
CA PHE A 249 6.22 -11.21 10.06
C PHE A 249 6.25 -12.49 9.26
N HIS A 250 5.68 -12.45 8.07
CA HIS A 250 5.76 -13.55 7.11
C HIS A 250 7.07 -13.51 6.32
N ALA A 251 7.49 -14.67 5.81
CA ALA A 251 8.63 -14.74 4.91
C ALA A 251 8.35 -14.04 3.57
N GLY A 252 9.39 -13.48 2.96
CA GLY A 252 9.34 -12.86 1.64
C GLY A 252 9.27 -11.32 1.70
N TYR A 253 8.20 -10.74 1.19
CA TYR A 253 7.98 -9.32 1.07
C TYR A 253 6.91 -8.86 2.05
N GLY A 254 7.16 -7.81 2.78
CA GLY A 254 6.22 -7.27 3.76
C GLY A 254 6.55 -5.82 4.11
N VAL A 255 5.84 -5.26 5.07
CA VAL A 255 6.06 -3.89 5.54
C VAL A 255 6.20 -3.88 7.05
N ALA A 256 7.24 -3.21 7.52
CA ALA A 256 7.51 -3.00 8.94
C ALA A 256 7.34 -1.52 9.32
N ALA A 257 6.68 -1.27 10.45
CA ALA A 257 6.68 0.01 11.13
C ALA A 257 7.66 -0.06 12.30
N LEU A 258 8.69 0.78 12.25
CA LEU A 258 9.66 0.98 13.31
C LEU A 258 9.20 2.20 14.11
N LEU A 259 8.84 1.99 15.36
CA LEU A 259 8.33 3.03 16.26
C LEU A 259 9.40 3.42 17.25
N GLY A 260 9.58 4.72 17.49
CA GLY A 260 10.61 5.18 18.41
C GLY A 260 10.54 6.66 18.69
N SER A 261 11.68 7.20 19.11
CA SER A 261 11.90 8.62 19.34
C SER A 261 12.97 9.16 18.37
N TYR A 262 12.91 10.45 18.07
CA TYR A 262 13.86 11.11 17.16
C TYR A 262 14.38 12.41 17.78
N ASP A 263 15.68 12.45 17.98
CA ASP A 263 16.37 13.69 18.35
C ASP A 263 16.79 14.45 17.09
N LYS A 264 16.11 15.54 16.83
CA LYS A 264 16.36 16.39 15.66
C LYS A 264 17.75 17.04 15.69
N ALA A 265 18.32 17.32 16.84
CA ALA A 265 19.60 17.99 16.94
C ALA A 265 20.76 17.06 16.56
N SER A 266 20.74 15.83 17.01
CA SER A 266 21.74 14.81 16.70
C SER A 266 21.40 13.96 15.48
N ARG A 267 20.20 14.10 14.93
CA ARG A 267 19.66 13.25 13.84
C ARG A 267 19.60 11.77 14.22
N HIS A 268 19.44 11.49 15.51
CA HIS A 268 19.41 10.12 16.02
C HIS A 268 17.96 9.62 16.14
N PHE A 269 17.69 8.48 15.51
CA PHE A 269 16.45 7.73 15.68
C PHE A 269 16.71 6.52 16.59
N GLU A 270 16.04 6.49 17.73
CA GLU A 270 16.06 5.35 18.67
C GLU A 270 14.85 4.48 18.41
N ARG A 271 15.07 3.31 17.80
CA ARG A 271 14.02 2.31 17.56
C ARG A 271 13.65 1.60 18.87
N GLU A 272 12.40 1.70 19.30
CA GLU A 272 11.88 1.10 20.51
C GLU A 272 11.01 -0.14 20.25
N ALA A 273 10.28 -0.16 19.13
CA ALA A 273 9.40 -1.27 18.74
C ALA A 273 9.36 -1.47 17.25
N VAL A 274 9.06 -2.69 16.82
CA VAL A 274 8.81 -3.03 15.40
C VAL A 274 7.53 -3.83 15.33
N GLN A 275 6.64 -3.50 14.36
CA GLN A 275 5.42 -4.26 14.10
C GLN A 275 5.17 -4.40 12.60
N ALA A 276 4.48 -5.47 12.19
CA ALA A 276 3.98 -5.59 10.84
C ALA A 276 2.89 -4.55 10.57
N VAL A 277 2.90 -3.96 9.37
CA VAL A 277 1.89 -2.98 8.97
C VAL A 277 0.64 -3.68 8.44
N ASP A 278 0.81 -4.74 7.65
CA ASP A 278 -0.31 -5.50 7.08
C ASP A 278 -0.02 -7.00 7.16
N TYR A 279 -1.04 -7.78 7.47
CA TYR A 279 -0.96 -9.23 7.64
C TYR A 279 -1.58 -10.01 6.48
N GLY A 280 -2.03 -9.32 5.44
CA GLY A 280 -2.62 -9.93 4.26
C GLY A 280 -1.60 -10.54 3.30
N THR A 281 -2.10 -11.00 2.17
CA THR A 281 -1.27 -11.56 1.11
C THR A 281 -0.75 -10.51 0.15
N ASP A 282 -1.35 -9.31 0.13
CA ASP A 282 -1.14 -8.29 -0.90
C ASP A 282 -1.02 -6.89 -0.29
N PHE A 283 0.18 -6.54 0.17
CA PHE A 283 0.49 -5.22 0.69
C PHE A 283 1.99 -4.95 0.62
N TYR A 284 2.39 -3.86 -0.03
CA TYR A 284 3.80 -3.49 -0.13
C TYR A 284 3.98 -1.99 -0.41
N ALA A 285 5.18 -1.46 -0.14
CA ALA A 285 5.66 -0.13 -0.52
C ALA A 285 4.72 1.03 -0.13
N PRO A 286 4.19 1.12 1.11
CA PRO A 286 3.29 2.20 1.48
C PRO A 286 3.98 3.57 1.42
N GLN A 287 3.17 4.59 1.09
CA GLN A 287 3.52 5.99 1.31
C GLN A 287 2.45 6.69 2.14
N THR A 288 2.89 7.72 2.88
CA THR A 288 1.98 8.54 3.68
C THR A 288 2.05 10.01 3.29
N LEU A 289 0.97 10.72 3.55
CA LEU A 289 0.92 12.18 3.57
C LEU A 289 0.25 12.69 4.86
N GLU A 290 0.55 13.91 5.23
CA GLU A 290 -0.23 14.65 6.22
C GLU A 290 -1.25 15.50 5.47
N THR A 291 -2.53 15.35 5.83
CA THR A 291 -3.62 16.10 5.22
C THR A 291 -3.67 17.55 5.70
N TYR A 292 -4.44 18.38 5.01
CA TYR A 292 -4.67 19.78 5.43
C TYR A 292 -5.36 19.90 6.78
N ASP A 293 -6.06 18.86 7.25
CA ASP A 293 -6.68 18.78 8.58
C ASP A 293 -5.84 18.02 9.63
N GLY A 294 -4.56 17.74 9.31
CA GLY A 294 -3.57 17.19 10.24
C GLY A 294 -3.62 15.67 10.44
N ARG A 295 -4.40 14.95 9.64
CA ARG A 295 -4.40 13.48 9.66
C ARG A 295 -3.21 12.91 8.88
N ARG A 296 -2.70 11.76 9.32
CA ARG A 296 -1.74 10.98 8.55
C ARG A 296 -2.47 9.90 7.78
N ILE A 297 -2.41 9.96 6.46
CA ILE A 297 -3.04 8.99 5.55
C ILE A 297 -1.98 8.15 4.86
N MET A 298 -2.19 6.85 4.83
CA MET A 298 -1.33 5.87 4.18
C MET A 298 -2.06 5.20 3.01
N ILE A 299 -1.35 4.96 1.92
CA ILE A 299 -1.78 4.12 0.79
C ILE A 299 -0.63 3.20 0.40
N ALA A 300 -0.92 1.99 -0.09
CA ALA A 300 0.09 0.99 -0.46
C ALA A 300 -0.27 0.29 -1.77
N TRP A 301 0.69 -0.34 -2.40
CA TRP A 301 0.44 -1.30 -3.47
C TRP A 301 -0.22 -2.56 -2.89
N MET A 302 -1.41 -2.88 -3.40
CA MET A 302 -2.17 -4.06 -2.97
C MET A 302 -1.73 -5.28 -3.76
N GLN A 303 -0.50 -5.61 -3.61
CA GLN A 303 0.23 -6.82 -4.03
C GLN A 303 1.62 -6.80 -3.40
N ASN A 304 2.47 -7.75 -3.74
CA ASN A 304 3.90 -7.75 -3.47
C ASN A 304 4.62 -8.56 -4.55
N TRP A 305 5.93 -8.56 -4.55
CA TRP A 305 6.72 -9.23 -5.59
C TRP A 305 6.51 -10.75 -5.65
N ALA A 306 6.02 -11.40 -4.60
CA ALA A 306 5.68 -12.83 -4.61
C ALA A 306 4.32 -13.11 -5.28
N THR A 307 3.48 -12.09 -5.53
CA THR A 307 2.14 -12.24 -6.11
C THR A 307 1.98 -11.64 -7.50
N THR A 308 3.06 -11.11 -8.08
CA THR A 308 3.05 -10.45 -9.40
C THR A 308 2.74 -11.37 -10.58
N GLY A 309 2.88 -12.68 -10.43
CA GLY A 309 2.54 -13.67 -11.46
C GLY A 309 1.06 -14.10 -11.45
N SER A 310 0.22 -13.47 -10.62
CA SER A 310 -1.16 -13.89 -10.40
C SER A 310 -2.19 -13.17 -11.29
N GLN A 311 -1.76 -12.57 -12.41
CA GLN A 311 -2.66 -11.85 -13.30
C GLN A 311 -3.79 -12.76 -13.80
N PRO A 312 -5.05 -12.28 -13.80
CA PRO A 312 -6.12 -12.93 -14.51
C PRO A 312 -5.78 -13.06 -15.99
N GLN A 313 -6.25 -14.14 -16.62
CA GLN A 313 -6.11 -14.31 -18.07
C GLN A 313 -6.82 -13.16 -18.81
N ASP A 314 -6.18 -12.65 -19.87
CA ASP A 314 -6.71 -11.58 -20.73
C ASP A 314 -6.94 -10.23 -20.03
N CYS A 315 -6.36 -10.01 -18.84
CA CYS A 315 -6.44 -8.71 -18.19
C CYS A 315 -5.65 -7.64 -18.97
N ARG A 316 -6.21 -6.43 -19.01
CA ARG A 316 -5.60 -5.28 -19.70
C ARG A 316 -4.98 -4.26 -18.73
N TRP A 317 -5.18 -4.46 -17.45
CA TRP A 317 -4.56 -3.73 -16.35
C TRP A 317 -4.21 -4.72 -15.24
N PHE A 318 -3.18 -4.45 -14.47
CA PHE A 318 -2.79 -5.30 -13.36
C PHE A 318 -2.14 -4.50 -12.24
N GLY A 319 -2.52 -4.83 -11.02
CA GLY A 319 -2.16 -4.13 -9.80
C GLY A 319 -3.19 -3.05 -9.43
N GLN A 320 -3.30 -2.79 -8.14
CA GLN A 320 -4.16 -1.75 -7.58
C GLN A 320 -3.56 -1.23 -6.28
N MET A 321 -3.99 -0.03 -5.84
CA MET A 321 -3.65 0.47 -4.52
C MET A 321 -4.63 -0.07 -3.47
N THR A 322 -4.24 -0.02 -2.20
CA THR A 322 -5.17 -0.23 -1.06
C THR A 322 -6.14 0.92 -0.94
N LEU A 323 -7.20 0.73 -0.18
CA LEU A 323 -7.96 1.86 0.35
C LEU A 323 -7.03 2.74 1.21
N PRO A 324 -7.07 4.08 1.07
CA PRO A 324 -6.35 4.96 1.96
C PRO A 324 -6.78 4.77 3.42
N ARG A 325 -5.80 4.79 4.33
CA ARG A 325 -5.99 4.48 5.76
C ARG A 325 -5.53 5.64 6.64
N GLU A 326 -6.36 6.04 7.60
CA GLU A 326 -5.96 6.94 8.67
C GLU A 326 -5.09 6.20 9.69
N LEU A 327 -3.95 6.78 10.02
CA LEU A 327 -3.00 6.25 10.99
C LEU A 327 -3.12 6.98 12.33
N SER A 328 -2.93 6.25 13.42
CA SER A 328 -2.78 6.79 14.77
C SER A 328 -1.93 5.85 15.63
N ILE A 329 -1.49 6.32 16.80
CA ILE A 329 -0.83 5.47 17.79
C ILE A 329 -1.77 5.24 18.97
N ARG A 330 -1.96 3.99 19.35
CA ARG A 330 -2.71 3.60 20.54
C ARG A 330 -1.93 2.52 21.29
N GLU A 331 -1.67 2.74 22.59
CA GLU A 331 -0.91 1.80 23.44
C GLU A 331 0.45 1.39 22.84
N GLY A 332 1.14 2.35 22.19
CA GLY A 332 2.45 2.11 21.57
C GLY A 332 2.41 1.31 20.26
N ARG A 333 1.24 1.11 19.68
CA ARG A 333 1.05 0.41 18.40
C ARG A 333 0.50 1.34 17.33
N LEU A 334 0.93 1.14 16.10
CA LEU A 334 0.33 1.77 14.93
C LEU A 334 -1.05 1.16 14.68
N ILE A 335 -2.05 2.01 14.63
CA ILE A 335 -3.45 1.69 14.35
C ILE A 335 -3.82 2.24 12.99
N GLN A 336 -4.59 1.48 12.21
CA GLN A 336 -4.98 1.85 10.86
C GLN A 336 -6.48 1.61 10.66
N ASN A 337 -7.18 2.61 10.19
CA ASN A 337 -8.59 2.49 9.83
C ASN A 337 -8.83 3.03 8.42
N PRO A 338 -9.85 2.55 7.71
CA PRO A 338 -10.29 3.20 6.47
C PRO A 338 -10.51 4.69 6.69
N VAL A 339 -10.13 5.50 5.69
CA VAL A 339 -10.42 6.94 5.74
C VAL A 339 -11.89 7.19 6.02
N ARG A 340 -12.16 8.18 6.87
CA ARG A 340 -13.54 8.50 7.32
C ARG A 340 -14.47 8.89 6.19
N GLU A 341 -13.95 9.39 5.10
CA GLU A 341 -14.68 9.79 3.89
C GLU A 341 -15.43 8.61 3.24
N LEU A 342 -15.00 7.36 3.47
CA LEU A 342 -15.73 6.17 3.02
C LEU A 342 -17.19 6.18 3.48
N ALA A 343 -17.47 6.72 4.68
CA ALA A 343 -18.82 6.80 5.21
C ALA A 343 -19.76 7.69 4.38
N ASN A 344 -19.23 8.64 3.59
CA ASN A 344 -20.03 9.48 2.69
C ASN A 344 -20.63 8.67 1.53
N TYR A 345 -20.14 7.47 1.29
CA TYR A 345 -20.58 6.56 0.24
C TYR A 345 -21.42 5.39 0.76
N HIS A 346 -21.79 5.43 2.06
CA HIS A 346 -22.69 4.46 2.65
C HIS A 346 -24.10 4.63 2.09
N GLY A 347 -24.59 3.61 1.38
CA GLY A 347 -25.97 3.48 0.92
C GLY A 347 -26.82 2.68 1.90
N ARG A 348 -27.50 1.64 1.41
CA ARG A 348 -28.43 0.84 2.21
C ARG A 348 -27.73 0.19 3.41
N LYS A 349 -28.27 0.47 4.60
CA LYS A 349 -27.86 -0.15 5.86
C LYS A 349 -28.68 -1.41 6.16
N VAL A 350 -27.99 -2.48 6.61
CA VAL A 350 -28.56 -3.68 7.19
C VAL A 350 -27.91 -3.93 8.55
N SER A 351 -28.71 -4.24 9.57
CA SER A 351 -28.17 -4.44 10.91
C SER A 351 -28.88 -5.61 11.60
N TYR A 352 -28.11 -6.47 12.21
CA TYR A 352 -28.53 -7.57 13.04
C TYR A 352 -27.80 -7.47 14.38
N ARG A 353 -28.53 -7.75 15.47
CA ARG A 353 -27.97 -7.71 16.82
C ARG A 353 -28.25 -9.00 17.54
N ASP A 354 -27.26 -9.46 18.30
CA ASP A 354 -27.36 -10.59 19.23
C ASP A 354 -27.84 -11.91 18.58
N ILE A 355 -27.43 -12.15 17.33
CA ILE A 355 -27.83 -13.36 16.62
C ILE A 355 -27.03 -14.54 17.18
N LEU A 356 -27.78 -15.54 17.67
CA LEU A 356 -27.21 -16.80 18.12
C LEU A 356 -26.85 -17.68 16.91
N LEU A 357 -25.58 -17.98 16.75
CA LEU A 357 -25.09 -18.99 15.82
C LEU A 357 -24.79 -20.27 16.59
N THR A 358 -25.37 -21.35 16.14
CA THR A 358 -25.00 -22.73 16.55
C THR A 358 -24.22 -23.39 15.42
N ALA A 359 -23.77 -24.63 15.60
CA ALA A 359 -23.05 -25.37 14.57
C ALA A 359 -23.80 -25.35 13.22
N GLY A 360 -23.10 -24.93 12.17
CA GLY A 360 -23.61 -24.83 10.80
C GLY A 360 -23.37 -23.46 10.16
N GLU A 361 -23.70 -23.36 8.89
CA GLU A 361 -23.57 -22.15 8.07
C GLU A 361 -24.93 -21.42 7.99
N VAL A 362 -24.92 -20.09 8.21
CA VAL A 362 -26.10 -19.22 8.19
C VAL A 362 -25.85 -18.02 7.30
N SER A 363 -26.81 -17.67 6.46
CA SER A 363 -26.85 -16.39 5.73
C SER A 363 -27.91 -15.48 6.34
N LEU A 364 -27.63 -14.19 6.40
CA LEU A 364 -28.54 -13.16 6.89
C LEU A 364 -29.03 -12.32 5.71
N HIS A 365 -30.34 -12.14 5.58
CA HIS A 365 -30.98 -11.44 4.46
C HIS A 365 -30.46 -9.99 4.35
N GLY A 366 -30.04 -9.57 3.15
CA GLY A 366 -29.56 -8.22 2.85
C GLY A 366 -28.08 -7.98 3.21
N VAL A 367 -27.37 -8.98 3.75
CA VAL A 367 -25.94 -8.88 4.08
C VAL A 367 -25.07 -9.17 2.87
N GLU A 368 -25.61 -9.82 1.84
CA GLU A 368 -24.93 -10.07 0.56
C GLU A 368 -24.49 -8.77 -0.14
N GLY A 369 -23.52 -8.88 -1.03
CA GLY A 369 -23.05 -7.77 -1.86
C GLY A 369 -21.59 -7.90 -2.23
N ARG A 370 -21.14 -7.11 -3.22
CA ARG A 370 -19.77 -7.04 -3.68
C ARG A 370 -19.08 -5.73 -3.26
N LEU A 371 -19.81 -4.63 -3.27
CA LEU A 371 -19.35 -3.33 -2.79
C LEU A 371 -19.97 -3.09 -1.41
N LEU A 372 -19.18 -3.29 -0.36
CA LEU A 372 -19.68 -3.19 1.01
C LEU A 372 -18.62 -2.73 2.01
N ASP A 373 -19.12 -2.07 3.06
CA ASP A 373 -18.44 -1.83 4.33
C ASP A 373 -19.25 -2.51 5.43
N MET A 374 -18.70 -3.54 6.06
CA MET A 374 -19.38 -4.39 7.01
C MET A 374 -18.59 -4.57 8.29
N THR A 375 -19.23 -4.37 9.42
CA THR A 375 -18.67 -4.69 10.73
C THR A 375 -19.35 -5.92 11.31
N VAL A 376 -18.57 -6.90 11.72
CA VAL A 376 -19.01 -8.12 12.40
C VAL A 376 -18.31 -8.21 13.75
N THR A 377 -19.08 -8.32 14.83
CA THR A 377 -18.54 -8.62 16.16
C THR A 377 -18.96 -10.02 16.55
N VAL A 378 -18.02 -10.90 16.81
CA VAL A 378 -18.28 -12.25 17.31
C VAL A 378 -17.86 -12.34 18.79
N ARG A 379 -18.73 -12.92 19.62
CA ARG A 379 -18.52 -13.08 21.05
C ARG A 379 -19.03 -14.44 21.56
N PRO A 380 -18.46 -14.95 22.68
CA PRO A 380 -18.97 -16.16 23.34
C PRO A 380 -20.39 -15.91 23.88
N VAL A 381 -21.16 -17.01 24.08
CA VAL A 381 -22.54 -16.92 24.58
C VAL A 381 -22.58 -16.47 26.04
N ASP A 382 -21.77 -17.03 26.92
CA ASP A 382 -21.82 -16.76 28.38
C ASP A 382 -20.48 -16.21 28.92
N GLY A 383 -19.79 -15.38 28.13
CA GLY A 383 -18.53 -14.75 28.53
C GLY A 383 -17.30 -15.69 28.50
N SER A 384 -17.52 -16.99 28.34
CA SER A 384 -16.45 -18.00 28.18
C SER A 384 -16.44 -18.52 26.73
N PRO A 385 -15.29 -18.89 26.17
CA PRO A 385 -15.24 -19.44 24.82
C PRO A 385 -16.14 -20.69 24.72
N SER A 386 -17.21 -20.55 23.96
CA SER A 386 -18.24 -21.57 23.77
C SER A 386 -18.28 -22.13 22.35
N TYR A 387 -17.24 -21.82 21.54
CA TYR A 387 -17.06 -22.30 20.18
C TYR A 387 -15.55 -22.44 19.87
N GLN A 388 -15.20 -23.24 18.87
CA GLN A 388 -13.80 -23.39 18.45
C GLN A 388 -13.38 -22.41 17.38
N THR A 389 -14.21 -22.26 16.33
CA THR A 389 -13.93 -21.32 15.24
C THR A 389 -15.16 -20.55 14.83
N PHE A 390 -14.95 -19.33 14.41
CA PHE A 390 -15.90 -18.51 13.66
C PHE A 390 -15.34 -18.30 12.25
N LYS A 391 -16.18 -18.51 11.22
CA LYS A 391 -15.84 -18.23 9.82
C LYS A 391 -16.82 -17.24 9.23
N LEU A 392 -16.28 -16.27 8.56
CA LEU A 392 -16.97 -15.35 7.68
C LEU A 392 -16.58 -15.69 6.24
N ARG A 393 -17.57 -16.08 5.43
CA ARG A 393 -17.40 -16.39 4.02
C ARG A 393 -17.91 -15.26 3.17
N LEU A 394 -17.14 -14.79 2.21
CA LEU A 394 -17.37 -13.61 1.41
C LEU A 394 -17.17 -13.93 -0.08
N ALA A 395 -17.80 -13.12 -0.94
CA ALA A 395 -17.69 -13.29 -2.39
C ALA A 395 -17.93 -14.77 -2.81
N LYS A 396 -18.96 -15.37 -2.21
CA LYS A 396 -19.24 -16.81 -2.34
C LYS A 396 -20.18 -17.07 -3.51
N ASP A 397 -19.79 -18.08 -4.32
CA ASP A 397 -20.61 -18.66 -5.39
C ASP A 397 -20.17 -20.10 -5.64
N GLY A 398 -21.00 -21.06 -5.26
CA GLY A 398 -20.66 -22.48 -5.30
C GLY A 398 -19.42 -22.80 -4.47
N ASN A 399 -18.34 -23.26 -5.14
CA ASN A 399 -17.07 -23.61 -4.49
C ASN A 399 -16.06 -22.45 -4.41
N ARG A 400 -16.43 -21.26 -4.90
CA ARG A 400 -15.57 -20.08 -4.87
C ARG A 400 -15.94 -19.21 -3.70
N GLU A 401 -14.94 -18.77 -2.96
CA GLU A 401 -15.13 -17.91 -1.78
C GLU A 401 -13.82 -17.33 -1.27
N MET A 402 -13.96 -16.27 -0.46
CA MET A 402 -12.96 -15.79 0.48
C MET A 402 -13.37 -16.16 1.90
N VAL A 403 -12.44 -16.59 2.74
CA VAL A 403 -12.73 -16.95 4.13
C VAL A 403 -11.87 -16.14 5.10
N VAL A 404 -12.54 -15.47 6.04
CA VAL A 404 -11.92 -14.91 7.24
C VAL A 404 -12.32 -15.79 8.41
N ARG A 405 -11.33 -16.43 9.05
CA ARG A 405 -11.57 -17.38 10.13
C ARG A 405 -10.88 -16.97 11.43
N TYR A 406 -11.65 -16.77 12.47
CA TYR A 406 -11.11 -16.63 13.82
C TYR A 406 -11.08 -17.97 14.54
N LYS A 407 -9.91 -18.33 15.10
CA LYS A 407 -9.69 -19.53 15.91
C LYS A 407 -9.46 -19.14 17.36
N VAL A 408 -10.35 -19.59 18.24
CA VAL A 408 -10.39 -19.19 19.66
C VAL A 408 -9.14 -19.70 20.43
N ALA A 409 -8.78 -20.97 20.23
CA ALA A 409 -7.75 -21.64 21.02
C ALA A 409 -6.37 -20.95 21.06
N ASN A 410 -6.02 -20.29 19.98
CA ASN A 410 -4.73 -19.56 19.86
C ASN A 410 -4.91 -18.07 19.53
N SER A 411 -6.15 -17.57 19.58
CA SER A 411 -6.51 -16.18 19.27
C SER A 411 -5.89 -15.69 17.96
N THR A 412 -6.11 -16.45 16.86
CA THR A 412 -5.62 -16.09 15.53
C THR A 412 -6.74 -15.84 14.55
N VAL A 413 -6.54 -14.89 13.68
CA VAL A 413 -7.34 -14.71 12.47
C VAL A 413 -6.57 -15.30 11.30
N ARG A 414 -7.25 -16.08 10.47
CA ARG A 414 -6.76 -16.57 9.18
C ARG A 414 -7.51 -15.90 8.05
N ILE A 415 -6.77 -15.42 7.08
CA ILE A 415 -7.27 -15.05 5.76
C ILE A 415 -6.96 -16.21 4.81
N ASP A 416 -7.98 -16.67 4.08
CA ASP A 416 -7.83 -17.78 3.14
C ASP A 416 -8.53 -17.44 1.82
N ARG A 417 -7.74 -17.28 0.75
CA ARG A 417 -8.19 -17.02 -0.61
C ARG A 417 -7.99 -18.22 -1.55
N THR A 418 -7.78 -19.42 -1.04
CA THR A 418 -7.50 -20.61 -1.83
C THR A 418 -8.54 -20.83 -2.95
N HIS A 419 -9.79 -20.47 -2.68
CA HIS A 419 -10.89 -20.62 -3.64
C HIS A 419 -11.39 -19.29 -4.23
N SER A 420 -10.57 -18.24 -4.22
CA SER A 420 -10.97 -16.90 -4.66
C SER A 420 -10.72 -16.58 -6.14
N GLY A 421 -10.54 -17.62 -6.97
CA GLY A 421 -10.46 -17.47 -8.42
C GLY A 421 -9.05 -17.38 -9.00
N PHE A 422 -8.01 -17.53 -8.20
CA PHE A 422 -6.63 -17.59 -8.72
C PHE A 422 -6.38 -18.92 -9.43
N PRO A 423 -5.84 -18.88 -10.65
CA PRO A 423 -5.53 -20.09 -11.43
C PRO A 423 -4.13 -20.64 -11.15
N TYR A 424 -3.32 -19.98 -10.32
CA TYR A 424 -1.93 -20.31 -10.08
C TYR A 424 -1.65 -20.62 -8.61
N ASP A 425 -0.56 -21.34 -8.37
CA ASP A 425 -0.03 -21.58 -7.03
C ASP A 425 0.69 -20.32 -6.53
N ILE A 426 0.03 -19.60 -5.63
CA ILE A 426 0.55 -18.41 -4.95
C ILE A 426 0.28 -18.50 -3.46
N VAL A 427 0.78 -17.56 -2.68
CA VAL A 427 0.43 -17.47 -1.25
C VAL A 427 -1.07 -17.19 -1.11
N ASN A 428 -1.81 -18.17 -0.59
CA ASN A 428 -3.26 -18.10 -0.45
C ASN A 428 -3.74 -17.93 0.99
N VAL A 429 -2.88 -18.21 1.96
CA VAL A 429 -3.27 -18.26 3.38
C VAL A 429 -2.29 -17.44 4.22
N ARG A 430 -2.84 -16.62 5.13
CA ARG A 430 -2.10 -15.91 6.18
C ARG A 430 -2.79 -16.06 7.50
N ASP A 431 -2.00 -16.33 8.55
CA ASP A 431 -2.45 -16.34 9.94
C ASP A 431 -1.78 -15.19 10.68
N PHE A 432 -2.50 -14.54 11.57
CA PHE A 432 -1.94 -13.51 12.44
C PHE A 432 -2.63 -13.48 13.81
N PRO A 433 -1.91 -13.05 14.87
CA PRO A 433 -2.45 -13.01 16.22
C PRO A 433 -3.42 -11.83 16.38
N VAL A 434 -4.47 -12.03 17.16
CA VAL A 434 -5.40 -10.97 17.55
C VAL A 434 -5.62 -11.01 19.07
N ARG A 435 -6.02 -9.89 19.65
CA ARG A 435 -6.32 -9.78 21.08
C ARG A 435 -7.83 -9.64 21.28
N PRO A 436 -8.55 -10.68 21.73
CA PRO A 436 -9.99 -10.55 22.02
C PRO A 436 -10.21 -9.48 23.10
N GLN A 437 -11.17 -8.60 22.89
CA GLN A 437 -11.56 -7.57 23.83
C GLN A 437 -12.80 -8.04 24.60
N GLY A 438 -12.65 -8.37 25.89
CA GLY A 438 -13.73 -8.97 26.69
C GLY A 438 -14.25 -10.31 26.09
N GLY A 439 -13.37 -11.07 25.43
CA GLY A 439 -13.73 -12.31 24.73
C GLY A 439 -14.31 -12.11 23.30
N ALA A 440 -14.60 -10.88 22.89
CA ALA A 440 -15.11 -10.55 21.57
C ALA A 440 -13.98 -10.20 20.58
N VAL A 441 -14.19 -10.49 19.29
CA VAL A 441 -13.37 -10.01 18.18
C VAL A 441 -14.26 -9.23 17.22
N LYS A 442 -13.84 -8.02 16.89
CA LYS A 442 -14.51 -7.14 15.93
C LYS A 442 -13.74 -7.15 14.61
N LEU A 443 -14.45 -7.42 13.53
CA LEU A 443 -13.92 -7.47 12.17
C LEU A 443 -14.66 -6.41 11.34
N ARG A 444 -13.96 -5.40 10.82
CA ARG A 444 -14.50 -4.52 9.79
C ARG A 444 -13.96 -4.99 8.44
N ILE A 445 -14.85 -5.16 7.49
CA ILE A 445 -14.59 -5.68 6.16
C ILE A 445 -14.96 -4.61 5.15
N VAL A 446 -13.99 -4.16 4.36
CA VAL A 446 -14.26 -3.31 3.19
C VAL A 446 -13.97 -4.15 1.95
N MET A 447 -14.97 -4.31 1.10
CA MET A 447 -14.84 -5.12 -0.12
C MET A 447 -15.18 -4.31 -1.36
N ASP A 448 -14.30 -4.41 -2.35
CA ASP A 448 -14.48 -3.92 -3.72
C ASP A 448 -14.53 -5.11 -4.69
N ARG A 449 -14.65 -4.83 -5.96
CA ARG A 449 -14.76 -5.86 -7.02
C ARG A 449 -13.62 -6.87 -7.01
N TYR A 450 -12.40 -6.43 -6.70
CA TYR A 450 -11.18 -7.24 -6.79
C TYR A 450 -10.35 -7.24 -5.51
N SER A 451 -10.90 -6.75 -4.40
CA SER A 451 -10.18 -6.64 -3.13
C SER A 451 -11.06 -6.86 -1.92
N LEU A 452 -10.40 -7.28 -0.85
CA LEU A 452 -10.92 -7.40 0.50
C LEU A 452 -9.91 -6.80 1.46
N GLU A 453 -10.33 -5.86 2.29
CA GLU A 453 -9.54 -5.36 3.40
C GLU A 453 -10.23 -5.65 4.72
N VAL A 454 -9.49 -6.24 5.66
CA VAL A 454 -9.97 -6.64 6.98
C VAL A 454 -9.25 -5.80 8.04
N PHE A 455 -10.02 -5.12 8.88
CA PHE A 455 -9.50 -4.37 10.03
C PHE A 455 -10.03 -5.00 11.31
N VAL A 456 -9.13 -5.39 12.20
CA VAL A 456 -9.49 -6.10 13.43
C VAL A 456 -9.41 -5.15 14.63
N ASN A 457 -10.41 -5.20 15.53
CA ASN A 457 -10.45 -4.46 16.79
C ASN A 457 -10.14 -2.96 16.62
N ASP A 458 -10.87 -2.32 15.69
CA ASP A 458 -10.71 -0.90 15.37
C ASP A 458 -9.29 -0.54 14.88
N GLY A 459 -8.71 -1.42 14.07
CA GLY A 459 -7.48 -1.17 13.33
C GLY A 459 -6.19 -1.63 14.03
N GLU A 460 -6.27 -2.45 15.08
CA GLU A 460 -5.07 -3.04 15.71
C GLU A 460 -4.28 -3.93 14.74
N GLN A 461 -4.97 -4.61 13.85
CA GLN A 461 -4.40 -5.35 12.72
C GLN A 461 -5.19 -5.02 11.45
N ALA A 462 -4.49 -5.01 10.33
CA ALA A 462 -5.09 -4.90 9.01
C ALA A 462 -4.57 -6.01 8.09
N ALA A 463 -5.40 -6.47 7.16
CA ALA A 463 -5.00 -7.45 6.15
C ALA A 463 -5.62 -7.08 4.80
N SER A 464 -4.76 -6.98 3.77
CA SER A 464 -5.13 -6.65 2.39
C SER A 464 -5.02 -7.86 1.49
N ILE A 465 -6.05 -8.11 0.70
CA ILE A 465 -6.17 -9.30 -0.13
C ILE A 465 -6.81 -8.96 -1.48
N THR A 466 -6.20 -9.39 -2.57
CA THR A 466 -6.84 -9.39 -3.89
C THR A 466 -7.64 -10.68 -4.09
N LEU A 467 -8.70 -10.61 -4.88
CA LEU A 467 -9.55 -11.75 -5.22
C LEU A 467 -10.11 -11.62 -6.63
N TYR A 468 -10.36 -12.76 -7.28
CA TYR A 468 -10.85 -12.84 -8.66
C TYR A 468 -12.04 -13.79 -8.83
N THR A 469 -12.88 -13.93 -7.79
CA THR A 469 -14.19 -14.57 -7.94
C THR A 469 -15.03 -13.79 -8.93
N PRO A 470 -15.96 -14.42 -9.66
CA PRO A 470 -16.89 -13.70 -10.53
C PRO A 470 -17.61 -12.58 -9.80
N GLN A 471 -17.93 -11.48 -10.48
CA GLN A 471 -18.65 -10.35 -9.88
C GLN A 471 -20.08 -10.74 -9.41
N SER A 472 -20.63 -11.83 -9.94
CA SER A 472 -21.89 -12.44 -9.46
C SER A 472 -21.77 -13.14 -8.11
N ALA A 473 -20.55 -13.46 -7.66
CA ALA A 473 -20.27 -14.05 -6.35
C ALA A 473 -20.48 -13.01 -5.25
N GLN A 474 -21.68 -12.89 -4.73
CA GLN A 474 -22.10 -11.86 -3.78
C GLN A 474 -22.54 -12.42 -2.42
N ALA A 475 -22.67 -13.74 -2.30
CA ALA A 475 -23.15 -14.34 -1.06
C ALA A 475 -22.18 -14.14 0.10
N VAL A 476 -22.75 -13.87 1.28
CA VAL A 476 -22.05 -13.78 2.56
C VAL A 476 -22.70 -14.75 3.53
N SER A 477 -21.89 -15.48 4.27
CA SER A 477 -22.38 -16.40 5.29
C SER A 477 -21.44 -16.48 6.51
N PHE A 478 -22.01 -16.93 7.61
CA PHE A 478 -21.38 -17.04 8.91
C PHE A 478 -21.44 -18.50 9.37
N GLU A 479 -20.36 -19.02 9.90
CA GLU A 479 -20.29 -20.38 10.39
C GLU A 479 -19.58 -20.44 11.74
N VAL A 480 -20.13 -21.20 12.66
CA VAL A 480 -19.49 -21.53 13.94
C VAL A 480 -19.27 -23.05 13.98
N THR A 481 -18.09 -23.48 14.41
CA THR A 481 -17.80 -24.89 14.61
C THR A 481 -17.67 -25.20 16.09
N GLU A 482 -18.26 -26.33 16.51
CA GLU A 482 -18.22 -26.88 17.87
C GLU A 482 -18.64 -25.86 18.92
N GLY A 483 -19.96 -25.73 19.10
CA GLY A 483 -20.57 -24.88 20.11
C GLY A 483 -21.42 -23.75 19.55
N ALA A 484 -21.43 -22.62 20.21
CA ALA A 484 -22.27 -21.47 19.86
C ALA A 484 -21.53 -20.14 20.09
N ALA A 485 -21.85 -19.16 19.26
CA ALA A 485 -21.42 -17.76 19.42
C ALA A 485 -22.58 -16.81 19.19
N ARG A 486 -22.45 -15.60 19.68
CA ARG A 486 -23.34 -14.48 19.31
C ARG A 486 -22.63 -13.54 18.36
N ILE A 487 -23.36 -13.04 17.35
CA ILE A 487 -22.82 -12.05 16.43
C ILE A 487 -23.71 -10.82 16.37
N ASP A 488 -23.04 -9.68 16.20
CA ASP A 488 -23.64 -8.44 15.71
C ASP A 488 -23.10 -8.18 14.31
N VAL A 489 -23.96 -7.77 13.39
CA VAL A 489 -23.59 -7.42 12.01
C VAL A 489 -24.16 -6.07 11.68
N GLU A 490 -23.33 -5.18 11.16
CA GLU A 490 -23.72 -3.92 10.56
C GLU A 490 -23.08 -3.81 9.18
N LYS A 491 -23.87 -3.68 8.14
CA LYS A 491 -23.40 -3.63 6.75
C LYS A 491 -24.03 -2.46 6.02
N TYR A 492 -23.18 -1.75 5.28
CA TYR A 492 -23.58 -0.75 4.30
C TYR A 492 -23.24 -1.23 2.90
N SER A 493 -24.12 -1.01 1.91
CA SER A 493 -23.70 -1.00 0.51
C SER A 493 -22.83 0.24 0.28
N LEU A 494 -21.86 0.14 -0.63
CA LEU A 494 -21.10 1.30 -1.08
C LEU A 494 -21.64 1.78 -2.41
N GLU A 495 -22.13 3.03 -2.43
CA GLU A 495 -22.80 3.65 -3.58
C GLU A 495 -21.97 4.84 -4.06
N LEU A 496 -21.16 4.60 -5.07
CA LEU A 496 -20.23 5.61 -5.59
C LEU A 496 -20.86 6.60 -6.57
N GLY A 497 -22.14 6.37 -6.94
CA GLY A 497 -22.81 7.13 -7.99
C GLY A 497 -22.25 6.84 -9.39
N GLU A 498 -23.00 7.13 -10.42
CA GLU A 498 -22.45 7.16 -11.79
C GLU A 498 -21.53 8.39 -11.90
N GLU A 499 -20.34 8.21 -12.49
CA GLU A 499 -19.50 9.34 -12.90
C GLU A 499 -20.37 10.24 -13.78
N SER A 500 -20.59 11.47 -13.36
CA SER A 500 -21.13 12.49 -14.27
C SER A 500 -20.11 12.64 -15.39
N LYS A 501 -20.44 12.15 -16.57
CA LYS A 501 -19.67 12.39 -17.79
C LYS A 501 -19.60 13.92 -17.98
N SER A 502 -18.50 14.51 -17.52
CA SER A 502 -18.14 15.90 -17.83
C SER A 502 -17.19 15.94 -19.02
#